data_831eaeaffed8fb85951b9140271bd46c
#
_entry.id   831eaeaffed8fb85951b9140271bd46c
#
_cell.length_a   1.000
_cell.length_b   1.000
_cell.length_c   1.000
_cell.angle_alpha   90.00
_cell.angle_beta   90.00
_cell.angle_gamma   90.00
#
_symmetry.space_group_name_H-M   'P 1'
#
loop_
_entity.id
_entity.type
_entity.pdbx_description
1 polymer ?
#
loop_
_entity_poly.entity_id
_entity_poly.type
_entity_poly.pdbx_seq_one_letter_code
_entity_poly.pdbx_strand_id
1 'polypeptide(L)'
;MTVSPEEFIARWRGSQLSERAASQSHFRDLCQLLGVPEPTPASAADYTFEKPTRRIGNTQGFADVWKRHCFAWEYKRDRRNLVEAYAQLKGYADALENPPLLIVSDMQEIRVHTNFTNTIAQQHVVPLIDLRSVEARDLLRNCFSQSGVERLRPNATRESVTAEAATNFARIAVALRQRDDDGRRVAHFINKLVFCLFAEDIDLLPNRVFADILEEAAKRPDDFVPMLKELFRAMANPQGRFGTVAVPWFNGGLFDDFDVLPLGQNQLRDLITAARLDWKEIDPTIFGTLFESGLDDKKRAEMASLFDAPEPEHHALLPLHAPAANRGVGIHYTDEATIMKIIEPVVVLPLRREWERIKVEIRDLDERRARATAPAQRERLLQQARALYADFRAALGRYRVLDPACGSGNFLALSLRALKDFDLAVLDDAKAMGLPPDDYRVGPEAVLGIEINAYAAELARLTVWITELQWQLRKGLGLTRRPILDRLDGIVRADALLSASGSEREWPAADVIVGNPPFLGGK
;
A
#
# COMPACT_ATOMS: atom_id res chain seq x y z
N MET A 1 7.22 -43.41 11.73
CA MET A 1 5.97 -43.42 12.54
C MET A 1 5.23 -42.14 12.19
N THR A 2 3.96 -42.23 11.83
CA THR A 2 3.13 -41.04 11.55
C THR A 2 2.62 -40.52 12.87
N VAL A 3 2.90 -39.24 13.17
CA VAL A 3 2.39 -38.56 14.35
C VAL A 3 0.91 -38.25 14.12
N SER A 4 0.05 -38.60 15.08
CA SER A 4 -1.37 -38.26 15.00
C SER A 4 -1.60 -36.75 15.29
N PRO A 5 -2.69 -36.14 14.78
CA PRO A 5 -3.01 -34.75 15.10
C PRO A 5 -3.13 -34.47 16.62
N GLU A 6 -3.71 -35.42 17.37
CA GLU A 6 -3.87 -35.33 18.81
C GLU A 6 -2.53 -35.35 19.54
N GLU A 7 -1.61 -36.22 19.15
CA GLU A 7 -0.26 -36.30 19.72
C GLU A 7 0.54 -35.02 19.42
N PHE A 8 0.46 -34.52 18.19
CA PHE A 8 1.11 -33.26 17.80
C PHE A 8 0.58 -32.08 18.63
N ILE A 9 -0.73 -31.92 18.72
CA ILE A 9 -1.37 -30.84 19.50
C ILE A 9 -1.01 -30.96 20.99
N ALA A 10 -1.06 -32.16 21.55
CA ALA A 10 -0.73 -32.37 22.97
C ALA A 10 0.74 -32.01 23.25
N ARG A 11 1.65 -32.37 22.36
CA ARG A 11 3.09 -32.09 22.49
C ARG A 11 3.41 -30.60 22.45
N TRP A 12 2.77 -29.86 21.55
CA TRP A 12 3.13 -28.46 21.29
C TRP A 12 2.23 -27.44 22.01
N ARG A 13 1.13 -27.86 22.60
CA ARG A 13 0.25 -27.00 23.41
C ARG A 13 1.00 -26.50 24.66
N GLY A 14 1.31 -25.21 24.72
CA GLY A 14 1.95 -24.60 25.88
C GLY A 14 3.43 -24.95 26.05
N SER A 15 4.13 -25.40 25.01
CA SER A 15 5.57 -25.68 25.05
C SER A 15 6.35 -24.43 25.47
N GLN A 16 7.21 -24.57 26.51
CA GLN A 16 8.08 -23.50 27.03
C GLN A 16 9.53 -23.60 26.53
N LEU A 17 9.81 -24.40 25.52
CA LEU A 17 11.16 -24.54 24.95
C LEU A 17 11.63 -23.22 24.35
N SER A 18 12.95 -23.01 24.32
CA SER A 18 13.53 -21.83 23.66
C SER A 18 13.25 -21.88 22.15
N GLU A 19 12.99 -20.71 21.54
CA GLU A 19 12.62 -20.53 20.13
C GLU A 19 13.54 -21.36 19.18
N ARG A 20 14.84 -21.23 19.33
CA ARG A 20 15.82 -21.90 18.47
C ARG A 20 15.88 -23.42 18.62
N ALA A 21 15.65 -23.96 19.82
CA ALA A 21 15.67 -25.40 20.06
C ALA A 21 14.33 -26.08 19.66
N ALA A 22 13.24 -25.31 19.74
CA ALA A 22 11.90 -25.81 19.48
C ALA A 22 11.51 -25.72 17.99
N SER A 23 11.96 -24.69 17.26
CA SER A 23 11.57 -24.42 15.87
C SER A 23 11.85 -25.61 14.94
N GLN A 24 13.08 -26.12 14.95
CA GLN A 24 13.44 -27.26 14.10
C GLN A 24 12.70 -28.54 14.49
N SER A 25 12.51 -28.79 15.80
CA SER A 25 11.77 -29.97 16.28
C SER A 25 10.29 -29.88 15.93
N HIS A 26 9.66 -28.71 16.13
CA HIS A 26 8.27 -28.45 15.74
C HIS A 26 8.08 -28.65 14.23
N PHE A 27 8.99 -28.11 13.43
CA PHE A 27 8.90 -28.21 11.98
C PHE A 27 9.02 -29.66 11.48
N ARG A 28 9.92 -30.47 12.07
CA ARG A 28 10.06 -31.88 11.75
C ARG A 28 8.81 -32.69 12.13
N ASP A 29 8.29 -32.47 13.33
CA ASP A 29 7.04 -33.10 13.76
C ASP A 29 5.86 -32.72 12.85
N LEU A 30 5.81 -31.45 12.41
CA LEU A 30 4.81 -30.97 11.46
C LEU A 30 4.96 -31.67 10.10
N CYS A 31 6.17 -31.85 9.59
CA CYS A 31 6.42 -32.63 8.37
C CYS A 31 5.91 -34.07 8.51
N GLN A 32 6.16 -34.70 9.66
CA GLN A 32 5.67 -36.07 9.93
C GLN A 32 4.14 -36.14 10.01
N LEU A 33 3.50 -35.16 10.68
CA LEU A 33 2.04 -35.05 10.74
C LEU A 33 1.42 -34.88 9.35
N LEU A 34 2.04 -34.05 8.51
CA LEU A 34 1.54 -33.75 7.16
C LEU A 34 1.92 -34.82 6.13
N GLY A 35 2.83 -35.73 6.47
CA GLY A 35 3.36 -36.74 5.54
C GLY A 35 4.19 -36.12 4.40
N VAL A 36 4.94 -35.06 4.68
CA VAL A 36 5.78 -34.32 3.71
C VAL A 36 7.27 -34.48 4.06
N PRO A 37 8.18 -34.39 3.07
CA PRO A 37 9.61 -34.46 3.32
C PRO A 37 10.10 -33.35 4.25
N GLU A 38 11.04 -33.67 5.15
CA GLU A 38 11.78 -32.70 5.96
C GLU A 38 13.10 -32.27 5.28
N PRO A 39 13.70 -31.12 5.67
CA PRO A 39 15.02 -30.72 5.18
C PRO A 39 16.08 -31.75 5.59
N THR A 40 16.91 -32.16 4.62
CA THR A 40 18.04 -33.08 4.83
C THR A 40 19.33 -32.49 4.28
N PRO A 41 20.52 -32.96 4.71
CA PRO A 41 21.78 -32.48 4.11
C PRO A 41 21.83 -32.68 2.58
N ALA A 42 21.20 -33.71 2.05
CA ALA A 42 21.13 -33.98 0.61
C ALA A 42 20.23 -32.98 -0.14
N SER A 43 19.23 -32.41 0.51
CA SER A 43 18.34 -31.42 -0.07
C SER A 43 18.75 -29.96 0.19
N ALA A 44 19.87 -29.71 0.85
CA ALA A 44 20.25 -28.38 1.37
C ALA A 44 20.32 -27.26 0.32
N ALA A 45 20.51 -27.58 -0.96
CA ALA A 45 20.51 -26.60 -2.04
C ALA A 45 19.12 -25.96 -2.25
N ASP A 46 18.06 -26.74 -2.10
CA ASP A 46 16.67 -26.36 -2.42
C ASP A 46 15.72 -26.40 -1.22
N TYR A 47 16.15 -27.03 -0.10
CA TYR A 47 15.34 -27.17 1.10
C TYR A 47 16.24 -27.30 2.34
N THR A 48 16.27 -26.26 3.19
CA THR A 48 17.19 -26.16 4.30
C THR A 48 16.63 -25.46 5.51
N PHE A 49 17.18 -25.79 6.69
CA PHE A 49 17.07 -24.96 7.88
C PHE A 49 18.09 -23.81 7.84
N GLU A 50 17.79 -22.71 8.52
CA GLU A 50 18.68 -21.56 8.73
C GLU A 50 19.29 -21.04 7.40
N LYS A 51 18.44 -20.78 6.39
CA LYS A 51 18.87 -20.18 5.12
C LYS A 51 19.44 -18.79 5.38
N PRO A 52 20.76 -18.55 5.14
CA PRO A 52 21.34 -17.23 5.32
C PRO A 52 20.76 -16.26 4.30
N THR A 53 20.40 -15.06 4.77
CA THR A 53 19.91 -13.96 3.96
C THR A 53 20.80 -12.74 4.16
N ARG A 54 20.87 -11.89 3.14
CA ARG A 54 21.46 -10.55 3.28
C ARG A 54 20.34 -9.54 3.10
N ARG A 55 20.10 -8.72 4.10
CA ARG A 55 19.32 -7.50 3.90
C ARG A 55 20.02 -6.62 2.88
N ILE A 56 19.25 -5.87 2.12
CA ILE A 56 19.72 -4.66 1.45
C ILE A 56 20.26 -3.78 2.57
N GLY A 57 21.60 -3.70 2.72
CA GLY A 57 22.24 -3.03 3.86
C GLY A 57 23.21 -3.91 4.69
N ASN A 58 23.54 -5.13 4.22
CA ASN A 58 24.59 -6.01 4.73
C ASN A 58 24.41 -6.58 6.16
N THR A 59 23.24 -6.49 6.78
CA THR A 59 22.93 -7.23 8.01
C THR A 59 22.58 -8.68 7.67
N GLN A 60 23.31 -9.62 8.23
CA GLN A 60 23.08 -11.04 8.07
C GLN A 60 21.78 -11.42 8.81
N GLY A 61 20.81 -11.98 8.11
CA GLY A 61 19.59 -12.56 8.64
C GLY A 61 19.51 -14.03 8.24
N PHE A 62 18.54 -14.75 8.79
CA PHE A 62 18.28 -16.14 8.45
C PHE A 62 16.77 -16.32 8.35
N ALA A 63 16.30 -17.12 7.37
CA ALA A 63 14.98 -17.72 7.45
C ALA A 63 15.13 -19.07 8.17
N ASP A 64 14.29 -19.34 9.17
CA ASP A 64 14.39 -20.59 9.96
C ASP A 64 14.24 -21.83 9.11
N VAL A 65 13.35 -21.78 8.10
CA VAL A 65 13.24 -22.83 7.08
C VAL A 65 12.98 -22.18 5.72
N TRP A 66 13.64 -22.66 4.69
CA TRP A 66 13.42 -22.22 3.32
C TRP A 66 13.32 -23.41 2.38
N LYS A 67 12.34 -23.34 1.48
CA LYS A 67 12.17 -24.31 0.39
C LYS A 67 11.99 -23.56 -0.92
N ARG A 68 12.91 -23.81 -1.86
CA ARG A 68 12.92 -23.16 -3.17
C ARG A 68 11.57 -23.35 -3.89
N HIS A 69 11.06 -22.28 -4.50
CA HIS A 69 9.78 -22.22 -5.20
C HIS A 69 8.55 -22.58 -4.38
N CYS A 70 8.68 -22.67 -3.06
CA CYS A 70 7.58 -22.99 -2.16
C CYS A 70 7.42 -21.91 -1.10
N PHE A 71 8.32 -21.84 -0.13
CA PHE A 71 8.14 -20.92 1.00
C PHE A 71 9.45 -20.48 1.64
N ALA A 72 9.37 -19.35 2.38
CA ALA A 72 10.24 -19.02 3.49
C ALA A 72 9.41 -19.01 4.79
N TRP A 73 9.98 -19.53 5.87
CA TRP A 73 9.31 -19.75 7.15
C TRP A 73 10.14 -19.15 8.29
N GLU A 74 9.46 -18.39 9.17
CA GLU A 74 10.06 -17.78 10.35
C GLU A 74 9.26 -18.16 11.60
N TYR A 75 9.96 -18.49 12.68
CA TYR A 75 9.37 -18.76 14.00
C TYR A 75 9.55 -17.56 14.93
N LYS A 76 8.59 -17.30 15.80
CA LYS A 76 8.67 -16.34 16.90
C LYS A 76 8.05 -16.92 18.16
N ARG A 77 8.52 -16.44 19.31
CA ARG A 77 8.10 -16.95 20.60
C ARG A 77 6.72 -16.46 21.07
N ASP A 78 6.26 -15.31 20.57
CA ASP A 78 5.03 -14.65 21.04
C ASP A 78 4.16 -14.23 19.85
N ARG A 79 2.85 -14.43 19.96
CA ARG A 79 1.84 -13.97 18.97
C ARG A 79 1.97 -12.50 18.60
N ARG A 80 2.36 -11.63 19.53
CA ARG A 80 2.56 -10.20 19.30
C ARG A 80 3.63 -9.92 18.25
N ASN A 81 4.57 -10.85 18.07
CA ASN A 81 5.71 -10.68 17.17
C ASN A 81 5.50 -11.30 15.77
N LEU A 82 4.34 -11.93 15.48
CA LEU A 82 4.09 -12.56 14.17
C LEU A 82 3.94 -11.52 13.04
N VAL A 83 3.43 -10.32 13.34
CA VAL A 83 3.36 -9.21 12.37
C VAL A 83 4.76 -8.71 12.04
N GLU A 84 5.60 -8.53 13.04
CA GLU A 84 7.01 -8.15 12.86
C GLU A 84 7.81 -9.23 12.14
N ALA A 85 7.56 -10.52 12.45
CA ALA A 85 8.16 -11.65 11.76
C ALA A 85 7.81 -11.66 10.27
N TYR A 86 6.54 -11.40 9.93
CA TYR A 86 6.12 -11.28 8.54
C TYR A 86 6.78 -10.11 7.83
N ALA A 87 6.81 -8.93 8.45
CA ALA A 87 7.48 -7.75 7.89
C ALA A 87 8.98 -8.01 7.67
N GLN A 88 9.64 -8.67 8.63
CA GLN A 88 11.02 -9.10 8.53
C GLN A 88 11.23 -10.07 7.35
N LEU A 89 10.41 -11.12 7.26
CA LEU A 89 10.48 -12.13 6.21
C LEU A 89 10.20 -11.55 4.82
N LYS A 90 9.24 -10.62 4.74
CA LYS A 90 8.92 -9.86 3.54
C LYS A 90 10.10 -9.01 3.06
N GLY A 91 10.83 -8.39 3.99
CA GLY A 91 12.04 -7.62 3.69
C GLY A 91 13.22 -8.47 3.19
N TYR A 92 13.17 -9.78 3.40
CA TYR A 92 14.19 -10.73 2.90
C TYR A 92 13.75 -11.47 1.63
N ALA A 93 12.53 -11.28 1.16
CA ALA A 93 11.95 -12.10 0.09
C ALA A 93 12.84 -12.16 -1.16
N ASP A 94 13.38 -11.01 -1.59
CA ASP A 94 14.26 -10.95 -2.78
C ASP A 94 15.54 -11.77 -2.57
N ALA A 95 16.16 -11.69 -1.40
CA ALA A 95 17.36 -12.46 -1.06
C ALA A 95 17.09 -13.97 -0.92
N LEU A 96 15.84 -14.35 -0.73
CA LEU A 96 15.35 -15.74 -0.65
C LEU A 96 14.76 -16.24 -1.99
N GLU A 97 15.09 -15.60 -3.10
CA GLU A 97 14.57 -15.92 -4.44
C GLU A 97 13.05 -15.70 -4.56
N ASN A 98 12.52 -14.73 -3.83
CA ASN A 98 11.12 -14.31 -3.82
C ASN A 98 10.12 -15.48 -3.71
N PRO A 99 10.13 -16.23 -2.60
CA PRO A 99 9.28 -17.41 -2.45
C PRO A 99 7.79 -17.03 -2.52
N PRO A 100 6.94 -17.85 -3.17
CA PRO A 100 5.52 -17.55 -3.34
C PRO A 100 4.71 -17.59 -2.03
N LEU A 101 5.24 -18.19 -0.97
CA LEU A 101 4.63 -18.19 0.36
C LEU A 101 5.62 -17.68 1.41
N LEU A 102 5.13 -16.79 2.29
CA LEU A 102 5.84 -16.32 3.48
C LEU A 102 5.05 -16.81 4.71
N ILE A 103 5.67 -17.68 5.51
CA ILE A 103 4.99 -18.36 6.60
C ILE A 103 5.60 -17.93 7.93
N VAL A 104 4.78 -17.58 8.89
CA VAL A 104 5.22 -17.25 10.25
C VAL A 104 4.46 -18.07 11.27
N SER A 105 5.13 -18.48 12.35
CA SER A 105 4.52 -19.31 13.39
C SER A 105 5.09 -19.02 14.78
N ASP A 106 4.23 -19.11 15.79
CA ASP A 106 4.62 -19.15 17.21
C ASP A 106 4.40 -20.55 17.83
N MET A 107 4.25 -21.59 16.98
CA MET A 107 3.93 -22.96 17.36
C MET A 107 2.48 -23.17 17.88
N GLN A 108 1.75 -22.12 18.24
CA GLN A 108 0.33 -22.14 18.60
C GLN A 108 -0.56 -21.78 17.41
N GLU A 109 0.03 -21.05 16.45
CA GLU A 109 -0.64 -20.59 15.25
C GLU A 109 0.36 -20.55 14.09
N ILE A 110 -0.09 -20.95 12.91
CA ILE A 110 0.66 -20.85 11.65
C ILE A 110 -0.08 -19.88 10.73
N ARG A 111 0.60 -18.84 10.25
CA ARG A 111 0.05 -17.88 9.28
C ARG A 111 0.77 -18.07 7.96
N VAL A 112 0.03 -18.43 6.93
CA VAL A 112 0.52 -18.58 5.57
C VAL A 112 0.11 -17.34 4.79
N HIS A 113 1.08 -16.53 4.37
CA HIS A 113 0.87 -15.36 3.53
C HIS A 113 1.28 -15.68 2.10
N THR A 114 0.40 -15.45 1.14
CA THR A 114 0.74 -15.57 -0.28
C THR A 114 1.58 -14.37 -0.74
N ASN A 115 2.59 -14.63 -1.58
CA ASN A 115 3.55 -13.63 -2.07
C ASN A 115 3.77 -13.78 -3.58
N PHE A 116 2.74 -14.14 -4.32
CA PHE A 116 2.81 -14.25 -5.78
C PHE A 116 2.89 -12.88 -6.42
N THR A 117 3.65 -12.78 -7.51
CA THR A 117 3.70 -11.56 -8.32
C THR A 117 2.34 -11.31 -8.98
N ASN A 118 1.92 -10.04 -9.02
CA ASN A 118 0.66 -9.58 -9.61
C ASN A 118 -0.61 -10.20 -9.01
N THR A 119 -0.57 -10.61 -7.73
CA THR A 119 -1.76 -11.06 -7.00
C THR A 119 -1.93 -10.30 -5.71
N ILE A 120 -3.14 -10.25 -5.19
CA ILE A 120 -3.41 -9.74 -3.85
C ILE A 120 -2.91 -10.77 -2.83
N ALA A 121 -2.13 -10.30 -1.86
CA ALA A 121 -1.65 -11.15 -0.79
C ALA A 121 -2.84 -11.63 0.07
N GLN A 122 -2.98 -12.94 0.22
CA GLN A 122 -3.95 -13.55 1.14
C GLN A 122 -3.24 -14.11 2.35
N GLN A 123 -3.93 -14.08 3.50
CA GLN A 123 -3.46 -14.68 4.73
C GLN A 123 -4.39 -15.82 5.14
N HIS A 124 -3.82 -17.00 5.33
CA HIS A 124 -4.50 -18.15 5.92
C HIS A 124 -3.97 -18.36 7.34
N VAL A 125 -4.86 -18.36 8.32
CA VAL A 125 -4.50 -18.56 9.73
C VAL A 125 -4.91 -19.96 10.14
N VAL A 126 -3.96 -20.73 10.64
CA VAL A 126 -4.16 -22.12 11.10
C VAL A 126 -3.77 -22.22 12.58
N PRO A 127 -4.71 -22.07 13.51
CA PRO A 127 -4.49 -22.35 14.92
C PRO A 127 -4.06 -23.80 15.13
N LEU A 128 -3.22 -24.05 16.15
CA LEU A 128 -2.73 -25.39 16.48
C LEU A 128 -3.88 -26.43 16.61
N ILE A 129 -5.00 -26.00 17.20
CA ILE A 129 -6.16 -26.88 17.43
C ILE A 129 -6.83 -27.32 16.12
N ASP A 130 -6.76 -26.49 15.08
CA ASP A 130 -7.41 -26.73 13.78
C ASP A 130 -6.66 -27.78 12.94
N LEU A 131 -5.45 -28.18 13.35
CA LEU A 131 -4.73 -29.30 12.75
C LEU A 131 -5.45 -30.66 12.88
N ARG A 132 -6.54 -30.71 13.66
CA ARG A 132 -7.47 -31.85 13.67
C ARG A 132 -8.25 -31.97 12.36
N SER A 133 -8.56 -30.84 11.71
CA SER A 133 -9.29 -30.87 10.45
C SER A 133 -8.42 -31.32 9.28
N VAL A 134 -9.01 -31.99 8.32
CA VAL A 134 -8.33 -32.43 7.10
C VAL A 134 -7.99 -31.20 6.26
N GLU A 135 -8.89 -30.23 6.19
CA GLU A 135 -8.77 -29.01 5.41
C GLU A 135 -7.54 -28.20 5.84
N ALA A 136 -7.35 -27.99 7.16
CA ALA A 136 -6.19 -27.28 7.69
C ALA A 136 -4.86 -28.00 7.36
N ARG A 137 -4.85 -29.32 7.47
CA ARG A 137 -3.67 -30.12 7.09
C ARG A 137 -3.42 -30.12 5.59
N ASP A 138 -4.46 -30.15 4.75
CA ASP A 138 -4.34 -30.09 3.29
C ASP A 138 -3.85 -28.70 2.83
N LEU A 139 -4.33 -27.61 3.45
CA LEU A 139 -3.81 -26.28 3.21
C LEU A 139 -2.30 -26.22 3.47
N LEU A 140 -1.86 -26.68 4.64
CA LEU A 140 -0.43 -26.70 4.98
C LEU A 140 0.36 -27.67 4.08
N ARG A 141 -0.19 -28.84 3.73
CA ARG A 141 0.45 -29.79 2.80
C ARG A 141 0.69 -29.17 1.43
N ASN A 142 -0.24 -28.35 0.94
CA ASN A 142 -0.09 -27.63 -0.32
C ASN A 142 1.12 -26.66 -0.31
N CYS A 143 1.55 -26.15 0.84
CA CYS A 143 2.73 -25.30 0.92
C CYS A 143 4.04 -26.02 0.53
N PHE A 144 4.08 -27.37 0.57
CA PHE A 144 5.32 -28.15 0.43
C PHE A 144 5.64 -28.61 -1.00
N SER A 145 4.82 -28.31 -1.99
CA SER A 145 5.07 -28.66 -3.40
C SER A 145 4.69 -27.52 -4.33
N GLN A 146 5.38 -27.39 -5.47
CA GLN A 146 5.06 -26.35 -6.45
C GLN A 146 3.62 -26.44 -6.94
N SER A 147 3.12 -27.65 -7.23
CA SER A 147 1.72 -27.85 -7.64
C SER A 147 0.71 -27.53 -6.53
N GLY A 148 1.07 -27.75 -5.28
CA GLY A 148 0.26 -27.37 -4.11
C GLY A 148 0.26 -25.85 -3.90
N VAL A 149 1.42 -25.20 -4.01
CA VAL A 149 1.58 -23.75 -3.93
C VAL A 149 0.74 -23.04 -5.00
N GLU A 150 0.71 -23.53 -6.25
CA GLU A 150 -0.14 -22.95 -7.29
C GLU A 150 -1.65 -23.06 -6.97
N ARG A 151 -2.09 -24.06 -6.19
CA ARG A 151 -3.48 -24.11 -5.70
C ARG A 151 -3.81 -23.02 -4.68
N LEU A 152 -2.78 -22.49 -4.02
CA LEU A 152 -2.91 -21.38 -3.07
C LEU A 152 -2.77 -20.00 -3.74
N ARG A 153 -2.53 -19.97 -5.06
CA ARG A 153 -2.45 -18.70 -5.81
C ARG A 153 -3.80 -18.01 -5.79
N PRO A 154 -3.87 -16.76 -5.32
CA PRO A 154 -5.11 -15.98 -5.38
C PRO A 154 -5.58 -15.77 -6.83
N ASN A 155 -6.86 -15.97 -7.07
CA ASN A 155 -7.46 -15.72 -8.38
C ASN A 155 -7.62 -14.21 -8.68
N ALA A 156 -7.67 -13.38 -7.62
CA ALA A 156 -7.79 -11.94 -7.76
C ALA A 156 -6.42 -11.29 -7.92
N THR A 157 -6.26 -10.47 -8.94
CA THR A 157 -5.11 -9.58 -9.12
C THR A 157 -5.46 -8.19 -8.60
N ARG A 158 -4.45 -7.35 -8.33
CA ARG A 158 -4.67 -5.94 -7.99
C ARG A 158 -5.48 -5.24 -9.07
N GLU A 159 -5.13 -5.50 -10.33
CA GLU A 159 -5.82 -4.92 -11.48
C GLU A 159 -7.29 -5.34 -11.52
N SER A 160 -7.62 -6.62 -11.28
CA SER A 160 -9.00 -7.10 -11.33
C SER A 160 -9.86 -6.51 -10.20
N VAL A 161 -9.33 -6.45 -8.97
CA VAL A 161 -10.04 -5.86 -7.81
C VAL A 161 -10.20 -4.36 -7.99
N THR A 162 -9.16 -3.69 -8.49
CA THR A 162 -9.21 -2.27 -8.78
C THR A 162 -10.23 -1.97 -9.90
N ALA A 163 -10.28 -2.79 -10.96
CA ALA A 163 -11.27 -2.66 -12.03
C ALA A 163 -12.71 -2.91 -11.54
N GLU A 164 -12.89 -3.87 -10.63
CA GLU A 164 -14.20 -4.13 -10.02
C GLU A 164 -14.68 -2.97 -9.14
N ALA A 165 -13.82 -2.44 -8.26
CA ALA A 165 -14.12 -1.24 -7.47
C ALA A 165 -14.53 -0.08 -8.37
N ALA A 166 -13.75 0.11 -9.40
CA ALA A 166 -13.95 1.08 -10.42
C ALA A 166 -15.31 0.98 -11.09
N THR A 167 -15.68 -0.19 -11.53
CA THR A 167 -16.97 -0.45 -12.19
C THR A 167 -18.14 -0.13 -11.27
N ASN A 168 -18.08 -0.55 -10.00
CA ASN A 168 -19.12 -0.29 -9.01
C ASN A 168 -19.29 1.23 -8.78
N PHE A 169 -18.20 1.97 -8.61
CA PHE A 169 -18.26 3.42 -8.41
C PHE A 169 -18.70 4.18 -9.66
N ALA A 170 -18.34 3.72 -10.86
CA ALA A 170 -18.83 4.31 -12.10
C ALA A 170 -20.36 4.22 -12.20
N ARG A 171 -20.96 3.06 -11.86
CA ARG A 171 -22.43 2.90 -11.81
C ARG A 171 -23.08 3.86 -10.82
N ILE A 172 -22.50 4.00 -9.62
CA ILE A 172 -22.97 4.94 -8.60
C ILE A 172 -22.88 6.38 -9.13
N ALA A 173 -21.75 6.77 -9.74
CA ALA A 173 -21.55 8.11 -10.29
C ALA A 173 -22.56 8.45 -11.37
N VAL A 174 -22.77 7.56 -12.35
CA VAL A 174 -23.74 7.74 -13.43
C VAL A 174 -25.14 7.92 -12.86
N ALA A 175 -25.56 7.09 -11.91
CA ALA A 175 -26.89 7.18 -11.32
C ALA A 175 -27.11 8.45 -10.48
N LEU A 176 -26.06 8.92 -9.79
CA LEU A 176 -26.12 10.19 -9.04
C LEU A 176 -26.19 11.39 -10.00
N ARG A 177 -25.41 11.38 -11.09
CA ARG A 177 -25.43 12.44 -12.11
C ARG A 177 -26.78 12.57 -12.84
N GLN A 178 -27.54 11.52 -12.93
CA GLN A 178 -28.92 11.58 -13.47
C GLN A 178 -29.87 12.34 -12.56
N ARG A 179 -29.55 12.48 -11.26
CA ARG A 179 -30.43 13.10 -10.24
C ARG A 179 -29.90 14.44 -9.75
N ASP A 180 -28.60 14.69 -9.91
CA ASP A 180 -27.92 15.90 -9.46
C ASP A 180 -27.03 16.43 -10.58
N ASP A 181 -27.34 17.64 -11.06
CA ASP A 181 -26.61 18.29 -12.15
C ASP A 181 -25.24 18.83 -11.71
N ASP A 182 -24.98 18.96 -10.39
CA ASP A 182 -23.66 19.38 -9.88
C ASP A 182 -22.67 18.21 -9.81
N GLY A 183 -21.90 18.06 -10.89
CA GLY A 183 -20.85 17.05 -10.97
C GLY A 183 -19.79 17.13 -9.89
N ARG A 184 -19.52 18.33 -9.36
CA ARG A 184 -18.54 18.51 -8.26
C ARG A 184 -19.06 17.91 -6.96
N ARG A 185 -20.35 18.16 -6.69
CA ARG A 185 -21.03 17.63 -5.50
C ARG A 185 -21.04 16.10 -5.51
N VAL A 186 -21.41 15.51 -6.66
CA VAL A 186 -21.40 14.06 -6.85
C VAL A 186 -19.99 13.50 -6.63
N ALA A 187 -19.01 14.09 -7.26
CA ALA A 187 -17.63 13.64 -7.18
C ALA A 187 -17.03 13.75 -5.76
N HIS A 188 -17.28 14.86 -5.07
CA HIS A 188 -16.87 15.06 -3.68
C HIS A 188 -17.49 14.01 -2.75
N PHE A 189 -18.78 13.72 -2.93
CA PHE A 189 -19.44 12.67 -2.17
C PHE A 189 -18.84 11.29 -2.42
N ILE A 190 -18.52 10.95 -3.67
CA ILE A 190 -17.88 9.69 -4.02
C ILE A 190 -16.49 9.58 -3.38
N ASN A 191 -15.69 10.66 -3.38
CA ASN A 191 -14.40 10.68 -2.72
C ASN A 191 -14.50 10.36 -1.22
N LYS A 192 -15.54 10.88 -0.54
CA LYS A 192 -15.83 10.53 0.86
C LYS A 192 -16.13 9.04 1.04
N LEU A 193 -16.93 8.45 0.14
CA LEU A 193 -17.24 7.02 0.21
C LEU A 193 -16.00 6.15 -0.01
N VAL A 194 -15.19 6.46 -1.04
CA VAL A 194 -13.93 5.77 -1.32
C VAL A 194 -13.00 5.82 -0.12
N PHE A 195 -12.85 7.01 0.47
CA PHE A 195 -12.00 7.17 1.64
C PHE A 195 -12.52 6.37 2.85
N CYS A 196 -13.83 6.33 3.09
CA CYS A 196 -14.41 5.54 4.19
C CYS A 196 -14.15 4.04 4.03
N LEU A 197 -14.30 3.51 2.82
CA LEU A 197 -13.99 2.10 2.53
C LEU A 197 -12.52 1.77 2.76
N PHE A 198 -11.63 2.62 2.25
CA PHE A 198 -10.21 2.47 2.47
C PHE A 198 -9.84 2.58 3.96
N ALA A 199 -10.36 3.60 4.66
CA ALA A 199 -10.05 3.85 6.06
C ALA A 199 -10.56 2.72 6.99
N GLU A 200 -11.68 2.10 6.65
CA GLU A 200 -12.20 0.96 7.41
C GLU A 200 -11.33 -0.29 7.20
N ASP A 201 -10.92 -0.56 5.98
CA ASP A 201 -10.10 -1.72 5.65
C ASP A 201 -8.70 -1.69 6.29
N ILE A 202 -8.17 -0.49 6.55
CA ILE A 202 -6.89 -0.30 7.22
C ILE A 202 -7.03 -0.05 8.73
N ASP A 203 -8.19 -0.34 9.31
CA ASP A 203 -8.51 -0.16 10.73
C ASP A 203 -8.38 1.31 11.23
N LEU A 204 -8.43 2.30 10.34
CA LEU A 204 -8.53 3.72 10.71
C LEU A 204 -9.96 4.09 11.14
N LEU A 205 -10.98 3.55 10.48
CA LEU A 205 -12.35 3.58 11.00
C LEU A 205 -12.58 2.31 11.84
N PRO A 206 -12.77 2.44 13.16
CA PRO A 206 -12.85 1.29 14.04
C PRO A 206 -14.20 0.59 13.98
N ASN A 207 -14.22 -0.68 14.40
CA ASN A 207 -15.45 -1.45 14.68
C ASN A 207 -16.42 -1.59 13.50
N ARG A 208 -15.94 -1.57 12.27
CA ARG A 208 -16.78 -1.70 11.05
C ARG A 208 -17.90 -0.66 10.96
N VAL A 209 -17.66 0.56 11.46
CA VAL A 209 -18.68 1.63 11.54
C VAL A 209 -19.32 1.91 10.18
N PHE A 210 -18.52 1.95 9.10
CA PHE A 210 -19.05 2.25 7.78
C PHE A 210 -19.81 1.05 7.19
N ALA A 211 -19.29 -0.17 7.34
CA ALA A 211 -19.99 -1.39 6.92
C ALA A 211 -21.34 -1.55 7.64
N ASP A 212 -21.40 -1.26 8.94
CA ASP A 212 -22.65 -1.32 9.72
C ASP A 212 -23.68 -0.30 9.22
N ILE A 213 -23.24 0.91 8.84
CA ILE A 213 -24.11 1.90 8.18
C ILE A 213 -24.67 1.35 6.87
N LEU A 214 -23.85 0.71 6.05
CA LEU A 214 -24.30 0.13 4.78
C LEU A 214 -25.25 -1.05 4.99
N GLU A 215 -25.00 -1.92 5.98
CA GLU A 215 -25.88 -3.04 6.32
C GLU A 215 -27.25 -2.55 6.86
N GLU A 216 -27.29 -1.48 7.64
CA GLU A 216 -28.55 -0.90 8.11
C GLU A 216 -29.29 -0.17 6.99
N ALA A 217 -28.58 0.57 6.14
CA ALA A 217 -29.15 1.23 4.96
C ALA A 217 -29.73 0.23 3.94
N ALA A 218 -29.17 -0.98 3.84
CA ALA A 218 -29.73 -2.04 3.01
C ALA A 218 -31.12 -2.48 3.46
N LYS A 219 -31.41 -2.40 4.77
CA LYS A 219 -32.71 -2.72 5.37
C LYS A 219 -33.65 -1.51 5.34
N ARG A 220 -33.12 -0.32 5.61
CA ARG A 220 -33.83 0.95 5.68
C ARG A 220 -33.06 2.04 4.92
N PRO A 221 -33.32 2.20 3.60
CA PRO A 221 -32.59 3.15 2.76
C PRO A 221 -32.66 4.61 3.24
N ASP A 222 -33.73 5.00 3.92
CA ASP A 222 -33.93 6.36 4.42
C ASP A 222 -32.96 6.71 5.57
N ASP A 223 -32.41 5.72 6.27
CA ASP A 223 -31.43 5.91 7.34
C ASP A 223 -30.01 6.20 6.82
N PHE A 224 -29.72 5.93 5.55
CA PHE A 224 -28.39 6.12 4.96
C PHE A 224 -27.89 7.55 5.11
N VAL A 225 -28.68 8.54 4.68
CA VAL A 225 -28.27 9.95 4.68
C VAL A 225 -28.02 10.47 6.10
N PRO A 226 -28.93 10.29 7.10
CA PRO A 226 -28.68 10.80 8.44
C PRO A 226 -27.49 10.12 9.13
N MET A 227 -27.34 8.79 9.02
CA MET A 227 -26.23 8.07 9.62
C MET A 227 -24.89 8.49 9.02
N LEU A 228 -24.80 8.62 7.70
CA LEU A 228 -23.57 8.99 7.03
C LEU A 228 -23.18 10.46 7.33
N LYS A 229 -24.16 11.37 7.44
CA LYS A 229 -23.92 12.75 7.91
C LYS A 229 -23.37 12.79 9.32
N GLU A 230 -23.84 11.93 10.21
CA GLU A 230 -23.34 11.82 11.58
C GLU A 230 -21.87 11.33 11.59
N LEU A 231 -21.56 10.29 10.79
CA LEU A 231 -20.20 9.80 10.64
C LEU A 231 -19.26 10.90 10.11
N PHE A 232 -19.62 11.62 9.05
CA PHE A 232 -18.79 12.69 8.49
C PHE A 232 -18.55 13.83 9.50
N ARG A 233 -19.54 14.19 10.31
CA ARG A 233 -19.37 15.16 11.40
C ARG A 233 -18.38 14.65 12.46
N ALA A 234 -18.46 13.35 12.79
CA ALA A 234 -17.52 12.74 13.73
C ALA A 234 -16.10 12.76 13.17
N MET A 235 -15.91 12.43 11.89
CA MET A 235 -14.59 12.43 11.21
C MET A 235 -13.97 13.83 11.11
N ALA A 236 -14.78 14.88 11.02
CA ALA A 236 -14.33 16.27 10.98
C ALA A 236 -13.93 16.83 12.35
N ASN A 237 -14.18 16.13 13.44
CA ASN A 237 -14.00 16.66 14.79
C ASN A 237 -12.87 15.92 15.54
N PRO A 238 -11.90 16.63 16.17
CA PRO A 238 -10.84 16.02 16.98
C PRO A 238 -11.32 15.10 18.10
N GLN A 239 -12.54 15.31 18.60
CA GLN A 239 -13.17 14.50 19.64
C GLN A 239 -14.42 13.77 19.10
N GLY A 240 -14.45 13.49 17.80
CA GLY A 240 -15.61 12.93 17.12
C GLY A 240 -16.01 11.56 17.64
N ARG A 241 -17.31 11.32 17.68
CA ARG A 241 -17.91 10.04 18.06
C ARG A 241 -19.07 9.73 17.12
N PHE A 242 -19.16 8.48 16.72
CA PHE A 242 -20.33 7.91 16.06
C PHE A 242 -21.01 6.95 17.05
N GLY A 243 -22.16 7.33 17.54
CA GLY A 243 -22.76 6.65 18.69
C GLY A 243 -21.79 6.59 19.88
N THR A 244 -21.42 5.39 20.32
CA THR A 244 -20.45 5.17 21.41
C THR A 244 -19.00 5.04 20.94
N VAL A 245 -18.77 4.92 19.63
CA VAL A 245 -17.45 4.68 19.05
C VAL A 245 -16.70 5.99 18.84
N ALA A 246 -15.46 6.09 19.35
CA ALA A 246 -14.59 7.21 19.04
C ALA A 246 -14.08 7.08 17.61
N VAL A 247 -14.24 8.13 16.82
CA VAL A 247 -13.81 8.20 15.42
C VAL A 247 -12.54 9.07 15.33
N PRO A 248 -11.50 8.63 14.60
CA PRO A 248 -10.32 9.45 14.38
C PRO A 248 -10.64 10.76 13.64
N TRP A 249 -9.86 11.77 13.91
CA TRP A 249 -9.98 13.08 13.24
C TRP A 249 -9.22 13.10 11.91
N PHE A 250 -9.92 13.52 10.84
CA PHE A 250 -9.39 13.64 9.49
C PHE A 250 -9.42 15.10 9.05
N ASN A 251 -8.29 15.81 9.15
CA ASN A 251 -8.18 17.26 8.90
C ASN A 251 -7.83 17.62 7.44
N GLY A 252 -7.95 16.69 6.49
CA GLY A 252 -7.53 16.89 5.09
C GLY A 252 -8.45 17.74 4.22
N GLY A 253 -9.52 18.34 4.77
CA GLY A 253 -10.49 19.15 4.01
C GLY A 253 -11.63 18.32 3.38
N LEU A 254 -11.47 17.02 3.25
CA LEU A 254 -12.46 16.11 2.63
C LEU A 254 -13.81 16.09 3.40
N PHE A 255 -13.76 16.27 4.72
CA PHE A 255 -14.93 16.25 5.61
C PHE A 255 -15.28 17.64 6.17
N ASP A 256 -14.83 18.74 5.54
CA ASP A 256 -15.18 20.10 5.95
C ASP A 256 -16.67 20.41 5.75
N ASP A 257 -17.34 19.70 4.86
CA ASP A 257 -18.80 19.65 4.74
C ASP A 257 -19.34 18.25 5.03
N PHE A 258 -20.63 18.17 5.35
CA PHE A 258 -21.34 16.93 5.70
C PHE A 258 -22.39 16.57 4.65
N ASP A 259 -22.23 17.05 3.44
CA ASP A 259 -23.19 16.79 2.38
C ASP A 259 -23.14 15.31 1.97
N VAL A 260 -24.33 14.72 1.89
CA VAL A 260 -24.56 13.31 1.54
C VAL A 260 -25.67 13.23 0.52
N LEU A 261 -25.41 12.56 -0.59
CA LEU A 261 -26.39 12.31 -1.63
C LEU A 261 -27.15 11.01 -1.33
N PRO A 262 -28.48 11.00 -1.51
CA PRO A 262 -29.27 9.78 -1.32
C PRO A 262 -28.93 8.75 -2.39
N LEU A 263 -28.70 7.51 -1.96
CA LEU A 263 -28.48 6.36 -2.83
C LEU A 263 -29.78 5.55 -2.95
N GLY A 264 -30.10 5.08 -4.15
CA GLY A 264 -31.18 4.12 -4.36
C GLY A 264 -30.71 2.69 -4.02
N GLN A 265 -31.62 1.73 -4.02
CA GLN A 265 -31.32 0.34 -3.65
C GLN A 265 -30.20 -0.30 -4.50
N ASN A 266 -30.16 -0.01 -5.81
CA ASN A 266 -29.13 -0.55 -6.69
C ASN A 266 -27.75 0.03 -6.35
N GLN A 267 -27.66 1.36 -6.15
CA GLN A 267 -26.43 2.02 -5.76
C GLN A 267 -25.92 1.57 -4.38
N LEU A 268 -26.83 1.32 -3.44
CA LEU A 268 -26.46 0.73 -2.14
C LEU A 268 -25.89 -0.68 -2.30
N ARG A 269 -26.46 -1.51 -3.21
CA ARG A 269 -25.89 -2.83 -3.51
C ARG A 269 -24.50 -2.73 -4.13
N ASP A 270 -24.30 -1.83 -5.10
CA ASP A 270 -22.98 -1.60 -5.72
C ASP A 270 -21.97 -1.15 -4.67
N LEU A 271 -22.36 -0.26 -3.74
CA LEU A 271 -21.50 0.20 -2.66
C LEU A 271 -21.18 -0.92 -1.64
N ILE A 272 -22.15 -1.75 -1.27
CA ILE A 272 -21.95 -2.93 -0.42
C ILE A 272 -21.03 -3.95 -1.11
N THR A 273 -21.17 -4.12 -2.42
CA THR A 273 -20.27 -4.99 -3.20
C THR A 273 -18.85 -4.44 -3.19
N ALA A 274 -18.70 -3.14 -3.42
CA ALA A 274 -17.41 -2.46 -3.32
C ALA A 274 -16.79 -2.56 -1.92
N ALA A 275 -17.62 -2.53 -0.85
CA ALA A 275 -17.15 -2.65 0.53
C ALA A 275 -16.58 -4.03 0.89
N ARG A 276 -16.78 -5.04 0.06
CA ARG A 276 -16.21 -6.39 0.26
C ARG A 276 -14.86 -6.59 -0.39
N LEU A 277 -14.41 -5.62 -1.18
CA LEU A 277 -13.10 -5.66 -1.84
C LEU A 277 -11.99 -5.32 -0.84
N ASP A 278 -10.78 -5.78 -1.12
CA ASP A 278 -9.59 -5.45 -0.32
C ASP A 278 -9.04 -4.07 -0.74
N TRP A 279 -9.46 -3.02 -0.04
CA TRP A 279 -9.11 -1.63 -0.31
C TRP A 279 -7.64 -1.32 -0.02
N LYS A 280 -6.94 -2.13 0.79
CA LYS A 280 -5.49 -2.00 1.02
C LYS A 280 -4.69 -2.21 -0.25
N GLU A 281 -5.22 -3.01 -1.17
CA GLU A 281 -4.56 -3.41 -2.40
C GLU A 281 -5.06 -2.64 -3.64
N ILE A 282 -6.13 -1.84 -3.51
CA ILE A 282 -6.64 -1.02 -4.62
C ILE A 282 -5.64 0.08 -4.97
N ASP A 283 -5.33 0.22 -6.27
CA ASP A 283 -4.47 1.29 -6.77
C ASP A 283 -5.24 2.61 -6.81
N PRO A 284 -4.87 3.61 -5.99
CA PRO A 284 -5.58 4.88 -5.93
C PRO A 284 -5.49 5.68 -7.24
N THR A 285 -4.51 5.42 -8.09
CA THR A 285 -4.32 6.13 -9.37
C THR A 285 -5.44 5.86 -10.36
N ILE A 286 -6.12 4.71 -10.25
CA ILE A 286 -7.21 4.34 -11.15
C ILE A 286 -8.46 5.18 -10.93
N PHE A 287 -8.67 5.71 -9.72
CA PHE A 287 -9.84 6.53 -9.43
C PHE A 287 -9.90 7.79 -10.30
N GLY A 288 -8.75 8.38 -10.63
CA GLY A 288 -8.68 9.52 -11.56
C GLY A 288 -9.34 9.24 -12.90
N THR A 289 -8.96 8.14 -13.51
CA THR A 289 -9.47 7.74 -14.84
C THR A 289 -10.97 7.46 -14.84
N LEU A 290 -11.46 6.85 -13.77
CA LEU A 290 -12.87 6.46 -13.67
C LEU A 290 -13.78 7.63 -13.43
N PHE A 291 -13.35 8.56 -12.59
CA PHE A 291 -14.13 9.74 -12.26
C PHE A 291 -14.14 10.75 -13.39
N GLU A 292 -13.03 10.91 -14.13
CA GLU A 292 -13.01 11.71 -15.35
C GLU A 292 -13.98 11.16 -16.40
N SER A 293 -14.03 9.84 -16.56
CA SER A 293 -14.97 9.18 -17.46
C SER A 293 -16.44 9.38 -17.06
N GLY A 294 -16.74 9.40 -15.76
CA GLY A 294 -18.08 9.63 -15.23
C GLY A 294 -18.57 11.08 -15.31
N LEU A 295 -17.64 12.05 -15.46
CA LEU A 295 -17.96 13.48 -15.53
C LEU A 295 -18.08 14.02 -16.97
N ASP A 296 -17.52 13.33 -17.96
CA ASP A 296 -17.64 13.68 -19.38
C ASP A 296 -18.94 13.11 -19.95
N ASP A 297 -19.84 13.98 -20.43
CA ASP A 297 -21.16 13.58 -20.96
C ASP A 297 -21.06 12.59 -22.13
N LYS A 298 -20.02 12.69 -22.95
CA LYS A 298 -19.80 11.81 -24.09
C LYS A 298 -19.30 10.42 -23.63
N LYS A 299 -18.37 10.38 -22.71
CA LYS A 299 -17.85 9.15 -22.10
C LYS A 299 -18.90 8.49 -21.19
N ARG A 300 -19.76 9.29 -20.53
CA ARG A 300 -20.91 8.81 -19.76
C ARG A 300 -21.89 8.02 -20.65
N ALA A 301 -22.21 8.54 -21.86
CA ALA A 301 -23.07 7.84 -22.81
C ALA A 301 -22.44 6.53 -23.31
N GLU A 302 -21.14 6.51 -23.56
CA GLU A 302 -20.40 5.30 -23.93
C GLU A 302 -20.39 4.26 -22.80
N MET A 303 -20.17 4.69 -21.55
CA MET A 303 -20.23 3.80 -20.38
C MET A 303 -21.65 3.28 -20.11
N ALA A 304 -22.68 4.11 -20.21
CA ALA A 304 -24.05 3.68 -20.05
C ALA A 304 -24.41 2.59 -21.09
N SER A 305 -23.96 2.74 -22.34
CA SER A 305 -24.19 1.73 -23.39
C SER A 305 -23.46 0.39 -23.14
N LEU A 306 -22.36 0.40 -22.39
CA LEU A 306 -21.64 -0.82 -21.97
C LEU A 306 -22.37 -1.60 -20.87
N PHE A 307 -23.17 -0.91 -20.04
CA PHE A 307 -23.92 -1.53 -18.94
C PHE A 307 -25.36 -1.92 -19.35
N ASP A 308 -25.91 -1.33 -20.41
CA ASP A 308 -27.23 -1.66 -20.96
C ASP A 308 -27.19 -2.84 -21.96
N ALA A 309 -26.00 -3.34 -22.31
CA ALA A 309 -25.87 -4.53 -23.15
C ALA A 309 -26.31 -5.78 -22.34
N PRO A 310 -27.13 -6.69 -22.93
CA PRO A 310 -27.48 -7.95 -22.27
C PRO A 310 -26.20 -8.72 -21.95
N GLU A 311 -26.08 -9.23 -20.70
CA GLU A 311 -24.91 -9.97 -20.23
C GLU A 311 -24.55 -11.08 -21.23
N PRO A 312 -23.34 -11.08 -21.80
CA PRO A 312 -22.82 -12.24 -22.49
C PRO A 312 -22.54 -13.32 -21.45
N GLU A 313 -22.99 -14.54 -21.67
CA GLU A 313 -22.88 -15.71 -20.77
C GLU A 313 -21.42 -16.14 -20.45
N HIS A 314 -20.43 -15.35 -20.74
CA HIS A 314 -19.05 -15.59 -20.35
C HIS A 314 -18.38 -14.28 -19.92
N HIS A 315 -17.81 -14.30 -18.71
CA HIS A 315 -16.91 -13.29 -18.17
C HIS A 315 -15.74 -12.97 -19.13
N ALA A 316 -16.00 -12.16 -20.14
CA ALA A 316 -14.94 -11.50 -20.89
C ALA A 316 -14.50 -10.30 -20.06
N LEU A 317 -13.40 -10.46 -19.32
CA LEU A 317 -12.63 -9.37 -18.75
C LEU A 317 -12.41 -8.33 -19.85
N LEU A 318 -12.92 -7.13 -19.65
CA LEU A 318 -12.57 -6.00 -20.50
C LEU A 318 -11.04 -5.88 -20.49
N PRO A 319 -10.35 -5.97 -21.65
CA PRO A 319 -8.91 -5.85 -21.66
C PRO A 319 -8.55 -4.43 -21.27
N LEU A 320 -7.88 -4.25 -20.13
CA LEU A 320 -7.25 -3.02 -19.69
C LEU A 320 -6.20 -2.47 -20.69
N HIS A 321 -5.94 -3.22 -21.74
CA HIS A 321 -5.07 -2.89 -22.86
C HIS A 321 -5.82 -3.01 -24.17
N ALA A 322 -6.87 -2.20 -24.38
CA ALA A 322 -7.34 -1.96 -25.75
C ALA A 322 -6.31 -1.07 -26.46
N PRO A 323 -5.73 -1.51 -27.59
CA PRO A 323 -4.84 -0.65 -28.34
C PRO A 323 -5.62 0.56 -28.86
N ALA A 324 -5.07 1.74 -28.64
CA ALA A 324 -5.38 3.07 -29.14
C ALA A 324 -6.38 3.15 -30.32
N ALA A 325 -7.68 3.08 -30.04
CA ALA A 325 -8.74 3.40 -30.99
C ALA A 325 -9.57 4.62 -30.60
N ASN A 326 -9.15 5.41 -29.59
CA ASN A 326 -9.81 6.66 -29.22
C ASN A 326 -8.85 7.85 -29.40
N ARG A 327 -8.67 8.27 -30.65
CA ARG A 327 -8.12 9.58 -31.01
C ARG A 327 -9.24 10.62 -30.91
N GLY A 328 -9.44 11.16 -29.72
CA GLY A 328 -10.37 12.27 -29.55
C GLY A 328 -10.52 12.65 -28.07
N VAL A 329 -9.84 13.72 -27.70
CA VAL A 329 -9.70 14.36 -26.39
C VAL A 329 -8.57 13.77 -25.54
N GLY A 330 -7.48 14.56 -25.35
CA GLY A 330 -6.20 14.22 -24.75
C GLY A 330 -6.19 13.91 -23.24
N ILE A 331 -7.02 12.98 -22.82
CA ILE A 331 -6.96 12.41 -21.47
C ILE A 331 -6.38 11.00 -21.62
N HIS A 332 -5.05 10.91 -21.54
CA HIS A 332 -4.36 9.63 -21.53
C HIS A 332 -4.00 9.27 -20.10
N TYR A 333 -4.61 8.21 -19.57
CA TYR A 333 -4.07 7.52 -18.41
C TYR A 333 -2.64 7.07 -18.75
N THR A 334 -1.69 7.59 -18.01
CA THR A 334 -0.30 7.15 -18.13
C THR A 334 -0.09 6.04 -17.09
N ASP A 335 0.18 4.83 -17.57
CA ASP A 335 0.38 3.67 -16.68
C ASP A 335 1.60 3.85 -15.76
N GLU A 336 1.57 3.18 -14.60
CA GLU A 336 2.61 3.27 -13.56
C GLU A 336 4.01 3.04 -14.14
N ALA A 337 4.18 2.01 -14.98
CA ALA A 337 5.48 1.65 -15.54
C ALA A 337 6.03 2.76 -16.46
N THR A 338 5.16 3.45 -17.20
CA THR A 338 5.54 4.59 -18.04
C THR A 338 5.88 5.82 -17.20
N ILE A 339 5.11 6.13 -16.15
CA ILE A 339 5.42 7.23 -15.22
C ILE A 339 6.77 6.99 -14.53
N MET A 340 7.03 5.77 -14.08
CA MET A 340 8.29 5.42 -13.42
C MET A 340 9.52 5.55 -14.32
N LYS A 341 9.37 5.39 -15.65
CA LYS A 341 10.47 5.68 -16.61
C LYS A 341 10.89 7.15 -16.62
N ILE A 342 10.03 8.05 -16.16
CA ILE A 342 10.33 9.49 -16.00
C ILE A 342 10.83 9.75 -14.58
N ILE A 343 10.12 9.27 -13.57
CA ILE A 343 10.43 9.54 -12.15
C ILE A 343 11.81 8.99 -11.77
N GLU A 344 12.13 7.75 -12.14
CA GLU A 344 13.40 7.14 -11.74
C GLU A 344 14.63 7.95 -12.22
N PRO A 345 14.78 8.32 -13.51
CA PRO A 345 15.95 9.08 -13.94
C PRO A 345 15.96 10.55 -13.51
N VAL A 346 14.80 11.18 -13.30
CA VAL A 346 14.69 12.63 -13.09
C VAL A 346 14.61 12.99 -11.60
N VAL A 347 13.95 12.15 -10.79
CA VAL A 347 13.76 12.40 -9.35
C VAL A 347 14.74 11.57 -8.52
N VAL A 348 14.74 10.24 -8.71
CA VAL A 348 15.46 9.33 -7.81
C VAL A 348 16.96 9.24 -8.11
N LEU A 349 17.32 9.10 -9.38
CA LEU A 349 18.72 8.90 -9.78
C LEU A 349 19.66 10.04 -9.39
N PRO A 350 19.29 11.33 -9.48
CA PRO A 350 20.11 12.42 -8.99
C PRO A 350 20.37 12.35 -7.49
N LEU A 351 19.34 12.07 -6.69
CA LEU A 351 19.45 11.91 -5.23
C LEU A 351 20.32 10.70 -4.85
N ARG A 352 20.15 9.59 -5.58
CA ARG A 352 20.95 8.39 -5.40
C ARG A 352 22.44 8.64 -5.69
N ARG A 353 22.76 9.37 -6.76
CA ARG A 353 24.15 9.74 -7.09
C ARG A 353 24.78 10.62 -6.02
N GLU A 354 24.03 11.58 -5.50
CA GLU A 354 24.51 12.44 -4.42
C GLU A 354 24.73 11.65 -3.13
N TRP A 355 23.80 10.75 -2.78
CA TRP A 355 23.97 9.88 -1.63
C TRP A 355 25.19 8.95 -1.76
N GLU A 356 25.41 8.35 -2.93
CA GLU A 356 26.61 7.54 -3.18
C GLU A 356 27.90 8.34 -3.00
N ARG A 357 27.94 9.60 -3.47
CA ARG A 357 29.08 10.51 -3.25
C ARG A 357 29.32 10.75 -1.76
N ILE A 358 28.29 11.05 -1.00
CA ILE A 358 28.35 11.29 0.44
C ILE A 358 28.80 10.02 1.18
N LYS A 359 28.31 8.85 0.79
CA LYS A 359 28.76 7.56 1.38
C LYS A 359 30.28 7.34 1.21
N VAL A 360 30.85 7.72 0.08
CA VAL A 360 32.29 7.65 -0.15
C VAL A 360 33.04 8.57 0.81
N GLU A 361 32.59 9.80 1.00
CA GLU A 361 33.19 10.76 1.94
C GLU A 361 33.11 10.27 3.40
N ILE A 362 31.97 9.72 3.81
CA ILE A 362 31.77 9.15 5.15
C ILE A 362 32.73 7.97 5.38
N ARG A 363 32.91 7.09 4.39
CA ARG A 363 33.85 5.97 4.49
C ARG A 363 35.31 6.44 4.62
N ASP A 364 35.71 7.45 3.85
CA ASP A 364 37.05 8.04 4.00
C ASP A 364 37.27 8.60 5.41
N LEU A 365 36.29 9.33 5.95
CA LEU A 365 36.31 9.85 7.30
C LEU A 365 36.42 8.72 8.34
N ASP A 366 35.70 7.63 8.17
CA ASP A 366 35.78 6.45 9.06
C ASP A 366 37.15 5.74 9.00
N GLU A 367 37.71 5.59 7.79
CA GLU A 367 39.07 5.03 7.64
C GLU A 367 40.13 5.92 8.31
N ARG A 368 40.03 7.22 8.13
CA ARG A 368 40.91 8.20 8.78
C ARG A 368 40.74 8.18 10.29
N ARG A 369 39.49 8.04 10.77
CA ARG A 369 39.18 7.86 12.19
C ARG A 369 39.83 6.60 12.78
N ALA A 370 39.76 5.49 12.04
CA ALA A 370 40.40 4.24 12.47
C ALA A 370 41.91 4.34 12.59
N ARG A 371 42.57 5.14 11.74
CA ARG A 371 44.03 5.38 11.77
C ARG A 371 44.46 6.45 12.79
N ALA A 372 43.55 7.29 13.26
CA ALA A 372 43.85 8.38 14.18
C ALA A 372 44.22 7.83 15.57
N THR A 373 45.29 8.34 16.17
CA THR A 373 45.77 7.96 17.52
C THR A 373 45.13 8.84 18.60
N ALA A 374 44.96 10.14 18.33
CA ALA A 374 44.44 11.11 19.30
C ALA A 374 42.91 11.00 19.45
N PRO A 375 42.36 10.84 20.67
CA PRO A 375 40.91 10.76 20.89
C PRO A 375 40.10 11.94 20.33
N ALA A 376 40.64 13.16 20.51
CA ALA A 376 40.00 14.39 19.99
C ALA A 376 39.90 14.41 18.46
N GLN A 377 40.89 13.84 17.75
CA GLN A 377 40.84 13.71 16.29
C GLN A 377 39.79 12.69 15.85
N ARG A 378 39.69 11.56 16.56
CA ARG A 378 38.65 10.54 16.30
C ARG A 378 37.24 11.12 16.44
N GLU A 379 37.02 11.85 17.52
CA GLU A 379 35.72 12.49 17.76
C GLU A 379 35.39 13.53 16.68
N ARG A 380 36.36 14.39 16.30
CA ARG A 380 36.18 15.36 15.23
C ARG A 380 35.76 14.71 13.90
N LEU A 381 36.43 13.62 13.50
CA LEU A 381 36.14 12.89 12.26
C LEU A 381 34.73 12.24 12.31
N LEU A 382 34.35 11.70 13.45
CA LEU A 382 33.00 11.16 13.66
C LEU A 382 31.94 12.25 13.53
N GLN A 383 32.15 13.44 14.11
CA GLN A 383 31.24 14.57 14.00
C GLN A 383 31.12 15.07 12.55
N GLN A 384 32.22 15.06 11.78
CA GLN A 384 32.17 15.39 10.36
C GLN A 384 31.33 14.40 9.56
N ALA A 385 31.47 13.08 9.80
CA ALA A 385 30.66 12.06 9.14
C ALA A 385 29.17 12.20 9.48
N ARG A 386 28.86 12.46 10.76
CA ARG A 386 27.48 12.71 11.21
C ARG A 386 26.89 13.98 10.61
N ALA A 387 27.66 15.04 10.44
CA ALA A 387 27.23 16.28 9.83
C ALA A 387 26.86 16.08 8.35
N LEU A 388 27.71 15.39 7.56
CA LEU A 388 27.40 15.07 6.16
C LEU A 388 26.08 14.30 6.03
N TYR A 389 25.86 13.31 6.88
CA TYR A 389 24.62 12.55 6.93
C TYR A 389 23.43 13.44 7.29
N ALA A 390 23.53 14.25 8.35
CA ALA A 390 22.46 15.12 8.80
C ALA A 390 22.09 16.17 7.75
N ASP A 391 23.08 16.75 7.06
CA ASP A 391 22.87 17.74 6.00
C ASP A 391 22.14 17.12 4.82
N PHE A 392 22.52 15.92 4.39
CA PHE A 392 21.83 15.20 3.33
C PHE A 392 20.38 14.87 3.73
N ARG A 393 20.17 14.37 4.95
CA ARG A 393 18.84 14.07 5.49
C ARG A 393 17.96 15.31 5.53
N ALA A 394 18.51 16.44 5.93
CA ALA A 394 17.81 17.74 5.94
C ALA A 394 17.47 18.20 4.52
N ALA A 395 18.37 18.02 3.55
CA ALA A 395 18.11 18.33 2.14
C ALA A 395 17.01 17.43 1.57
N LEU A 396 17.05 16.12 1.83
CA LEU A 396 16.02 15.16 1.39
C LEU A 396 14.63 15.51 1.96
N GLY A 397 14.52 15.90 3.22
CA GLY A 397 13.27 16.34 3.82
C GLY A 397 12.69 17.63 3.23
N ARG A 398 13.54 18.46 2.61
CA ARG A 398 13.11 19.68 1.89
C ARG A 398 12.93 19.50 0.39
N TYR A 399 13.24 18.32 -0.14
CA TYR A 399 13.13 18.07 -1.58
C TYR A 399 11.68 18.12 -2.04
N ARG A 400 11.42 18.85 -3.12
CA ARG A 400 10.06 19.10 -3.64
C ARG A 400 9.95 18.73 -5.10
N VAL A 401 8.91 17.95 -5.41
CA VAL A 401 8.52 17.55 -6.77
C VAL A 401 7.24 18.28 -7.15
N LEU A 402 7.22 19.01 -8.24
CA LEU A 402 6.06 19.73 -8.73
C LEU A 402 5.51 19.07 -10.00
N ASP A 403 4.19 18.87 -10.02
CA ASP A 403 3.42 18.60 -11.25
C ASP A 403 2.47 19.78 -11.51
N PRO A 404 2.74 20.59 -12.55
CA PRO A 404 1.95 21.79 -12.83
C PRO A 404 0.60 21.52 -13.52
N ALA A 405 0.31 20.28 -13.86
CA ALA A 405 -0.97 19.83 -14.43
C ALA A 405 -1.31 18.43 -13.88
N CYS A 406 -1.41 18.34 -12.54
CA CYS A 406 -1.32 17.06 -11.84
C CYS A 406 -2.53 16.14 -12.04
N GLY A 407 -3.65 16.63 -12.59
CA GLY A 407 -4.85 15.82 -12.77
C GLY A 407 -5.27 15.17 -11.44
N SER A 408 -5.49 13.86 -11.45
CA SER A 408 -5.81 13.05 -10.28
C SER A 408 -4.61 12.71 -9.39
N GLY A 409 -3.40 13.22 -9.69
CA GLY A 409 -2.23 13.09 -8.84
C GLY A 409 -1.35 11.85 -9.07
N ASN A 410 -1.45 11.18 -10.20
CA ASN A 410 -0.68 9.96 -10.49
C ASN A 410 0.84 10.17 -10.43
N PHE A 411 1.35 11.25 -11.04
CA PHE A 411 2.77 11.60 -10.95
C PHE A 411 3.18 11.96 -9.52
N LEU A 412 2.31 12.64 -8.78
CA LEU A 412 2.55 13.01 -7.37
C LEU A 412 2.65 11.76 -6.48
N ALA A 413 1.70 10.83 -6.61
CA ALA A 413 1.64 9.60 -5.83
C ALA A 413 2.88 8.71 -6.07
N LEU A 414 3.24 8.52 -7.33
CA LEU A 414 4.40 7.70 -7.70
C LEU A 414 5.72 8.37 -7.32
N SER A 415 5.81 9.71 -7.43
CA SER A 415 6.97 10.47 -6.95
C SER A 415 7.13 10.36 -5.44
N LEU A 416 6.04 10.51 -4.68
CA LEU A 416 6.04 10.35 -3.23
C LEU A 416 6.53 8.96 -2.84
N ARG A 417 5.96 7.90 -3.45
CA ARG A 417 6.36 6.52 -3.18
C ARG A 417 7.84 6.29 -3.46
N ALA A 418 8.33 6.75 -4.60
CA ALA A 418 9.73 6.61 -5.00
C ALA A 418 10.70 7.35 -4.06
N LEU A 419 10.35 8.56 -3.64
CA LEU A 419 11.12 9.33 -2.66
C LEU A 419 11.15 8.66 -1.29
N LYS A 420 10.04 8.12 -0.83
CA LYS A 420 9.95 7.39 0.46
C LYS A 420 10.73 6.08 0.45
N ASP A 421 10.68 5.33 -0.65
CA ASP A 421 11.50 4.12 -0.80
C ASP A 421 12.99 4.46 -0.83
N PHE A 422 13.36 5.58 -1.44
CA PHE A 422 14.73 6.08 -1.42
C PHE A 422 15.15 6.54 -0.01
N ASP A 423 14.27 7.25 0.72
CA ASP A 423 14.50 7.68 2.10
C ASP A 423 14.76 6.48 3.02
N LEU A 424 13.97 5.41 2.87
CA LEU A 424 14.18 4.15 3.59
C LEU A 424 15.55 3.52 3.27
N ALA A 425 15.92 3.49 1.99
CA ALA A 425 17.24 2.96 1.57
C ALA A 425 18.41 3.76 2.19
N VAL A 426 18.27 5.08 2.29
CA VAL A 426 19.26 5.94 2.97
C VAL A 426 19.37 5.62 4.46
N LEU A 427 18.25 5.38 5.14
CA LEU A 427 18.23 4.97 6.56
C LEU A 427 18.91 3.61 6.77
N ASP A 428 18.63 2.65 5.89
CA ASP A 428 19.26 1.32 5.96
C ASP A 428 20.78 1.39 5.72
N ASP A 429 21.20 2.17 4.73
CA ASP A 429 22.64 2.42 4.48
C ASP A 429 23.31 3.10 5.68
N ALA A 430 22.68 4.13 6.24
CA ALA A 430 23.20 4.85 7.41
C ALA A 430 23.37 3.93 8.61
N LYS A 431 22.37 3.08 8.87
CA LYS A 431 22.43 2.06 9.93
C LYS A 431 23.59 1.08 9.70
N ALA A 432 23.80 0.63 8.46
CA ALA A 432 24.90 -0.26 8.10
C ALA A 432 26.27 0.41 8.31
N MET A 433 26.37 1.73 8.17
CA MET A 433 27.59 2.51 8.43
C MET A 433 27.76 2.91 9.91
N GLY A 434 26.85 2.51 10.81
CA GLY A 434 26.92 2.85 12.24
C GLY A 434 26.61 4.32 12.54
N LEU A 435 25.91 5.00 11.64
CA LEU A 435 25.42 6.36 11.87
C LEU A 435 24.20 6.35 12.83
N PRO A 436 23.89 7.48 13.50
CA PRO A 436 22.77 7.51 14.44
C PRO A 436 21.44 7.20 13.74
N PRO A 437 20.52 6.50 14.45
CA PRO A 437 19.18 6.29 13.93
C PRO A 437 18.47 7.63 13.71
N ASP A 438 17.65 7.70 12.68
CA ASP A 438 16.83 8.86 12.34
C ASP A 438 15.45 8.38 11.88
N ASP A 439 14.47 9.30 11.86
CA ASP A 439 13.12 9.05 11.38
C ASP A 439 12.99 9.38 9.89
N TYR A 440 11.90 8.93 9.24
CA TYR A 440 11.59 9.31 7.87
C TYR A 440 11.47 10.82 7.73
N ARG A 441 12.09 11.37 6.67
CA ARG A 441 12.08 12.81 6.36
C ARG A 441 11.13 13.17 5.24
N VAL A 442 10.80 12.19 4.37
CA VAL A 442 9.89 12.39 3.25
C VAL A 442 8.45 12.11 3.68
N GLY A 443 7.60 13.10 3.53
CA GLY A 443 6.15 13.02 3.74
C GLY A 443 5.38 13.51 2.52
N PRO A 444 4.03 13.53 2.59
CA PRO A 444 3.16 14.00 1.51
C PRO A 444 3.44 15.44 1.05
N GLU A 445 4.02 16.27 1.91
CA GLU A 445 4.44 17.64 1.60
C GLU A 445 5.59 17.72 0.58
N ALA A 446 6.24 16.59 0.29
CA ALA A 446 7.30 16.52 -0.73
C ALA A 446 6.77 16.69 -2.15
N VAL A 447 5.47 16.53 -2.37
CA VAL A 447 4.85 16.64 -3.69
C VAL A 447 3.93 17.85 -3.76
N LEU A 448 4.07 18.63 -4.83
CA LEU A 448 3.33 19.85 -5.10
C LEU A 448 2.56 19.70 -6.40
N GLY A 449 1.31 20.18 -6.46
CA GLY A 449 0.47 20.04 -7.63
C GLY A 449 -0.29 21.32 -7.96
N ILE A 450 -0.45 21.61 -9.26
CA ILE A 450 -1.37 22.63 -9.74
C ILE A 450 -2.37 21.94 -10.64
N GLU A 451 -3.66 22.19 -10.41
CA GLU A 451 -4.73 21.60 -11.23
C GLU A 451 -5.89 22.60 -11.38
N ILE A 452 -6.32 22.82 -12.59
CA ILE A 452 -7.40 23.79 -12.88
C ILE A 452 -8.78 23.23 -12.50
N ASN A 453 -8.96 21.92 -12.63
CA ASN A 453 -10.19 21.25 -12.26
C ASN A 453 -10.24 21.05 -10.74
N ALA A 454 -11.24 21.65 -10.11
CA ALA A 454 -11.40 21.57 -8.64
C ALA A 454 -11.53 20.13 -8.12
N TYR A 455 -12.21 19.28 -8.88
CA TYR A 455 -12.42 17.90 -8.52
C TYR A 455 -11.13 17.07 -8.67
N ALA A 456 -10.42 17.22 -9.78
CA ALA A 456 -9.16 16.52 -9.99
C ALA A 456 -8.11 16.91 -8.92
N ALA A 457 -8.07 18.19 -8.53
CA ALA A 457 -7.21 18.66 -7.44
C ALA A 457 -7.56 18.03 -6.08
N GLU A 458 -8.85 17.83 -5.79
CA GLU A 458 -9.29 17.13 -4.59
C GLU A 458 -8.90 15.65 -4.63
N LEU A 459 -9.15 15.01 -5.76
CA LEU A 459 -8.77 13.61 -5.97
C LEU A 459 -7.25 13.42 -5.88
N ALA A 460 -6.45 14.35 -6.39
CA ALA A 460 -4.99 14.32 -6.25
C ALA A 460 -4.55 14.29 -4.79
N ARG A 461 -5.18 15.11 -3.92
CA ARG A 461 -4.91 15.05 -2.47
C ARG A 461 -5.26 13.69 -1.87
N LEU A 462 -6.42 13.16 -2.23
CA LEU A 462 -6.87 11.83 -1.77
C LEU A 462 -5.90 10.73 -2.24
N THR A 463 -5.49 10.76 -3.51
CA THR A 463 -4.54 9.81 -4.09
C THR A 463 -3.19 9.84 -3.36
N VAL A 464 -2.67 11.03 -3.07
CA VAL A 464 -1.42 11.21 -2.32
C VAL A 464 -1.56 10.66 -0.90
N TRP A 465 -2.68 10.93 -0.20
CA TRP A 465 -2.93 10.42 1.15
C TRP A 465 -3.08 8.90 1.19
N ILE A 466 -3.86 8.32 0.30
CA ILE A 466 -3.99 6.85 0.23
C ILE A 466 -2.62 6.22 -0.06
N THR A 467 -1.84 6.80 -0.96
CA THR A 467 -0.47 6.32 -1.27
C THR A 467 0.44 6.35 -0.04
N GLU A 468 0.39 7.43 0.74
CA GLU A 468 1.14 7.57 2.00
C GLU A 468 0.76 6.47 2.99
N LEU A 469 -0.53 6.30 3.24
CA LEU A 469 -1.04 5.30 4.20
C LEU A 469 -0.73 3.87 3.74
N GLN A 470 -0.93 3.56 2.46
CA GLN A 470 -0.57 2.25 1.90
C GLN A 470 0.94 1.98 2.01
N TRP A 471 1.79 3.00 1.78
CA TRP A 471 3.24 2.85 1.92
C TRP A 471 3.62 2.52 3.36
N GLN A 472 3.07 3.24 4.35
CA GLN A 472 3.31 2.97 5.77
C GLN A 472 2.90 1.54 6.16
N LEU A 473 1.72 1.11 5.73
CA LEU A 473 1.22 -0.25 6.00
C LEU A 473 2.12 -1.33 5.38
N ARG A 474 2.51 -1.17 4.11
CA ARG A 474 3.39 -2.14 3.42
C ARG A 474 4.76 -2.27 4.09
N LYS A 475 5.24 -1.22 4.74
CA LYS A 475 6.52 -1.23 5.46
C LYS A 475 6.37 -1.66 6.93
N GLY A 476 5.16 -2.02 7.37
CA GLY A 476 4.89 -2.42 8.76
C GLY A 476 5.02 -1.27 9.77
N LEU A 477 4.91 -0.04 9.30
CA LEU A 477 4.95 1.14 10.14
C LEU A 477 3.55 1.39 10.71
N GLY A 478 3.45 1.61 12.02
CA GLY A 478 2.18 1.95 12.65
C GLY A 478 1.67 3.32 12.17
N LEU A 479 0.35 3.45 12.02
CA LEU A 479 -0.31 4.71 11.68
C LEU A 479 -0.35 5.62 12.92
N THR A 480 0.75 6.35 13.17
CA THR A 480 0.96 7.06 14.44
C THR A 480 0.62 8.56 14.39
N ARG A 481 0.44 9.14 13.21
CA ARG A 481 0.16 10.60 13.09
C ARG A 481 -1.28 10.94 13.50
N ARG A 482 -1.44 12.06 14.22
CA ARG A 482 -2.73 12.71 14.53
C ARG A 482 -2.61 14.22 14.28
N PRO A 483 -3.42 14.83 13.42
CA PRO A 483 -4.52 14.23 12.63
C PRO A 483 -4.00 13.22 11.61
N ILE A 484 -4.87 12.30 11.20
CA ILE A 484 -4.50 11.24 10.24
C ILE A 484 -4.28 11.83 8.84
N LEU A 485 -5.05 12.85 8.47
CA LEU A 485 -4.86 13.65 7.26
C LEU A 485 -4.53 15.09 7.67
N ASP A 486 -3.43 15.62 7.15
CA ASP A 486 -3.14 17.05 7.18
C ASP A 486 -3.56 17.72 5.86
N ARG A 487 -3.83 19.01 5.84
CA ARG A 487 -4.13 19.72 4.60
C ARG A 487 -2.91 19.66 3.68
N LEU A 488 -3.11 19.18 2.45
CA LEU A 488 -2.08 19.22 1.41
C LEU A 488 -2.17 20.53 0.64
N ASP A 489 -1.82 21.62 1.31
CA ASP A 489 -1.89 22.98 0.76
C ASP A 489 -0.95 23.19 -0.45
N GLY A 490 0.01 22.29 -0.64
CA GLY A 490 0.88 22.23 -1.81
C GLY A 490 0.19 21.74 -3.09
N ILE A 491 -1.03 21.15 -2.99
CA ILE A 491 -1.84 20.77 -4.15
C ILE A 491 -2.97 21.80 -4.28
N VAL A 492 -2.82 22.73 -5.23
CA VAL A 492 -3.70 23.89 -5.37
C VAL A 492 -4.59 23.80 -6.59
N ARG A 493 -5.83 24.28 -6.44
CA ARG A 493 -6.71 24.51 -7.59
C ARG A 493 -6.35 25.85 -8.22
N ALA A 494 -5.75 25.82 -9.41
CA ALA A 494 -5.37 27.03 -10.13
C ALA A 494 -5.09 26.71 -11.62
N ASP A 495 -5.12 27.75 -12.45
CA ASP A 495 -4.51 27.71 -13.77
C ASP A 495 -2.99 27.72 -13.60
N ALA A 496 -2.27 26.79 -14.24
CA ALA A 496 -0.82 26.69 -14.11
C ALA A 496 -0.05 27.84 -14.82
N LEU A 497 -0.67 28.46 -15.81
CA LEU A 497 -0.05 29.50 -16.63
C LEU A 497 -0.45 30.91 -16.17
N LEU A 498 -1.71 31.09 -15.79
CA LEU A 498 -2.29 32.41 -15.50
C LEU A 498 -2.69 32.54 -14.03
N SER A 499 -2.36 33.68 -13.45
CA SER A 499 -2.89 34.09 -12.15
C SER A 499 -4.35 34.56 -12.28
N ALA A 500 -5.02 34.78 -11.16
CA ALA A 500 -6.37 35.36 -11.13
C ALA A 500 -6.46 36.75 -11.75
N SER A 501 -5.36 37.50 -11.81
CA SER A 501 -5.26 38.82 -12.47
C SER A 501 -4.99 38.74 -13.97
N GLY A 502 -4.81 37.54 -14.54
CA GLY A 502 -4.45 37.33 -15.95
C GLY A 502 -2.97 37.52 -16.26
N SER A 503 -2.12 37.75 -15.26
CA SER A 503 -0.66 37.73 -15.42
C SER A 503 -0.11 36.31 -15.32
N GLU A 504 1.15 36.12 -15.70
CA GLU A 504 1.85 34.84 -15.54
C GLU A 504 1.80 34.38 -14.08
N ARG A 505 1.56 33.09 -13.85
CA ARG A 505 1.55 32.51 -12.51
C ARG A 505 2.96 32.15 -12.09
N GLU A 506 3.34 32.59 -10.90
CA GLU A 506 4.54 32.05 -10.23
C GLU A 506 4.25 30.65 -9.68
N TRP A 507 5.12 29.71 -9.99
CA TRP A 507 5.06 28.36 -9.47
C TRP A 507 5.74 28.27 -8.10
N PRO A 508 5.30 27.36 -7.23
CA PRO A 508 5.99 27.11 -5.98
C PRO A 508 7.42 26.63 -6.25
N ALA A 509 8.35 26.97 -5.36
CA ALA A 509 9.72 26.48 -5.45
C ALA A 509 9.76 24.96 -5.37
N ALA A 510 10.40 24.34 -6.35
CA ALA A 510 10.56 22.90 -6.44
C ALA A 510 11.96 22.55 -6.96
N ASP A 511 12.48 21.38 -6.53
CA ASP A 511 13.76 20.88 -6.98
C ASP A 511 13.67 20.21 -8.35
N VAL A 512 12.47 19.69 -8.67
CA VAL A 512 12.21 19.02 -9.95
C VAL A 512 10.74 19.19 -10.36
N ILE A 513 10.52 19.26 -11.66
CA ILE A 513 9.19 19.35 -12.26
C ILE A 513 8.99 18.08 -13.11
N VAL A 514 7.88 17.39 -12.87
CA VAL A 514 7.45 16.20 -13.61
C VAL A 514 5.96 16.30 -13.90
N GLY A 515 5.50 15.76 -15.00
CA GLY A 515 4.08 15.73 -15.32
C GLY A 515 3.83 15.39 -16.79
N ASN A 516 2.55 15.24 -17.12
CA ASN A 516 2.08 15.05 -18.49
C ASN A 516 0.98 16.09 -18.79
N PRO A 517 1.34 17.38 -19.02
CA PRO A 517 0.36 18.41 -19.27
C PRO A 517 -0.42 18.16 -20.57
N PRO A 518 -1.70 18.55 -20.62
CA PRO A 518 -2.49 18.44 -21.83
C PRO A 518 -1.87 19.27 -22.95
N PHE A 519 -1.74 18.69 -24.12
CA PHE A 519 -1.27 19.38 -25.33
C PHE A 519 -2.36 19.32 -26.41
N LEU A 520 -2.61 20.48 -27.01
CA LEU A 520 -3.46 20.54 -28.19
C LEU A 520 -2.65 19.96 -29.37
N GLY A 521 -3.03 18.77 -29.82
CA GLY A 521 -2.49 18.22 -31.04
C GLY A 521 -2.68 19.24 -32.16
N GLY A 522 -1.60 19.64 -32.83
CA GLY A 522 -1.68 20.54 -33.98
C GLY A 522 -2.67 19.99 -34.99
N LYS A 523 -3.58 20.88 -35.47
CA LYS A 523 -4.48 20.60 -36.58
C LYS A 523 -3.67 20.50 -37.88
#